data_09f7e79609b71bed409cd6b29bab803f
#
_entry.id   09f7e79609b71bed409cd6b29bab803f
#
_cell.length_a   1.000
_cell.length_b   1.000
_cell.length_c   1.000
_cell.angle_alpha   90.00
_cell.angle_beta   90.00
_cell.angle_gamma   90.00
#
_symmetry.space_group_name_H-M   'P 1'
#
loop_
_entity.id
_entity.type
_entity.pdbx_description
1 polymer ?
#
loop_
_entity_poly.entity_id
_entity_poly.type
_entity_poly.pdbx_seq_one_letter_code
_entity_poly.pdbx_strand_id
1 'polypeptide(L)'
;MKHSPLPLLLAGAAALGLIGYTAFAQAPARANRAGANDLGYTDTPLVPGQKWHVHDPARPHPPKVTPGENTNWDAPSDAIILFDGKDFSHWQKAKQVMPTGPVAQPGAIGWKLENGYMEVVPGTGDIMTKEKFGDIQIHVVFANPAEIRGNSQNRGNSGIFLQGRYEVQVLDGWNNPTYADGQIGAIYGQWPPLQNPARKPGEWQTYDIVFEAPKMDGDKVLKPAYETVFLNGVLMHNHKDLLGPTVHRAAAKYLAQPAEDSLLLQNHNTRVRYKYIWARHLGAYDTPEKK
;
A
#
# COMPACT_ATOMS: atom_id res chain seq x y z
N MET A 1 49.15 -48.77 44.99
CA MET A 1 49.00 -50.13 44.44
C MET A 1 48.10 -50.02 43.23
N LYS A 2 48.71 -50.16 42.03
CA LYS A 2 48.36 -51.14 41.00
C LYS A 2 46.88 -51.07 40.56
N HIS A 3 46.43 -50.89 39.35
CA HIS A 3 46.97 -51.19 37.98
C HIS A 3 46.17 -50.46 36.97
N SER A 4 46.80 -49.93 35.97
CA SER A 4 46.18 -49.68 34.66
C SER A 4 45.98 -50.99 33.90
N PRO A 5 45.09 -51.06 32.97
CA PRO A 5 45.52 -51.44 31.64
C PRO A 5 44.98 -50.59 30.53
N LEU A 6 45.71 -50.59 29.48
CA LEU A 6 45.79 -50.01 28.19
C LEU A 6 44.62 -50.35 27.24
N PRO A 7 44.58 -49.72 26.05
CA PRO A 7 43.33 -49.44 25.31
C PRO A 7 43.04 -50.48 24.24
N LEU A 8 41.77 -50.55 23.91
CA LEU A 8 41.30 -51.30 22.72
C LEU A 8 41.02 -50.33 21.58
N LEU A 9 41.84 -50.41 20.59
CA LEU A 9 41.61 -49.77 19.29
C LEU A 9 40.43 -50.47 18.60
N LEU A 10 39.39 -49.74 18.30
CA LEU A 10 38.37 -50.14 17.34
C LEU A 10 38.46 -49.22 16.12
N ALA A 11 38.89 -49.84 15.04
CA ALA A 11 38.92 -49.27 13.72
C ALA A 11 37.46 -49.07 13.24
N GLY A 12 36.99 -47.84 13.16
CA GLY A 12 35.72 -47.50 12.54
C GLY A 12 35.97 -47.15 11.05
N ALA A 13 35.45 -47.96 10.18
CA ALA A 13 35.46 -47.74 8.74
C ALA A 13 34.62 -46.50 8.41
N ALA A 14 35.29 -45.49 7.85
CA ALA A 14 34.60 -44.33 7.28
C ALA A 14 33.94 -44.70 5.93
N ALA A 15 32.63 -44.84 5.93
CA ALA A 15 31.87 -44.94 4.70
C ALA A 15 31.78 -43.52 4.09
N LEU A 16 32.57 -43.26 3.07
CA LEU A 16 32.45 -42.11 2.17
C LEU A 16 31.15 -42.25 1.38
N GLY A 17 30.09 -41.56 1.82
CA GLY A 17 28.88 -41.35 1.05
C GLY A 17 29.20 -40.44 -0.16
N LEU A 18 29.26 -41.00 -1.33
CA LEU A 18 29.27 -40.30 -2.61
C LEU A 18 27.89 -39.61 -2.75
N ILE A 19 27.85 -38.31 -2.47
CA ILE A 19 26.74 -37.46 -2.86
C ILE A 19 26.87 -37.31 -4.37
N GLY A 20 26.07 -38.08 -5.12
CA GLY A 20 25.94 -37.94 -6.55
C GLY A 20 25.36 -36.55 -6.88
N TYR A 21 26.22 -35.64 -7.34
CA TYR A 21 25.76 -34.46 -8.06
C TYR A 21 25.16 -34.95 -9.39
N THR A 22 23.83 -34.97 -9.47
CA THR A 22 23.16 -35.05 -10.76
C THR A 22 23.51 -33.77 -11.52
N ALA A 23 24.46 -33.90 -12.44
CA ALA A 23 24.73 -32.86 -13.40
C ALA A 23 23.44 -32.60 -14.18
N PHE A 24 22.86 -31.42 -13.99
CA PHE A 24 21.85 -30.90 -14.92
C PHE A 24 22.53 -30.85 -16.28
N ALA A 25 22.12 -31.76 -17.18
CA ALA A 25 22.56 -31.74 -18.54
C ALA A 25 22.19 -30.36 -19.12
N GLN A 26 23.22 -29.54 -19.39
CA GLN A 26 23.05 -28.33 -20.16
C GLN A 26 22.50 -28.76 -21.54
N ALA A 27 21.30 -28.26 -21.86
CA ALA A 27 20.73 -28.39 -23.18
C ALA A 27 21.76 -27.85 -24.20
N PRO A 28 21.93 -28.52 -25.35
CA PRO A 28 22.91 -28.09 -26.36
C PRO A 28 22.60 -26.64 -26.75
N ALA A 29 23.61 -25.80 -26.71
CA ALA A 29 23.54 -24.43 -27.17
C ALA A 29 23.07 -24.43 -28.64
N ARG A 30 21.79 -24.06 -28.85
CA ARG A 30 21.28 -23.82 -30.19
C ARG A 30 21.96 -22.60 -30.77
N ALA A 31 22.54 -22.77 -31.93
CA ALA A 31 23.20 -21.73 -32.70
C ALA A 31 22.30 -20.50 -32.84
N ASN A 32 22.86 -19.35 -32.47
CA ASN A 32 22.29 -18.03 -32.71
C ASN A 32 21.85 -17.90 -34.17
N ARG A 33 20.56 -17.99 -34.45
CA ARG A 33 19.99 -17.35 -35.62
C ARG A 33 19.69 -15.90 -35.21
N ALA A 34 20.66 -15.04 -35.41
CA ALA A 34 20.44 -13.61 -35.39
C ALA A 34 19.53 -13.23 -36.57
N GLY A 35 18.21 -13.26 -36.33
CA GLY A 35 17.19 -12.65 -37.18
C GLY A 35 16.76 -11.35 -36.52
N ALA A 36 16.86 -10.25 -37.23
CA ALA A 36 16.36 -8.96 -36.79
C ALA A 36 14.89 -9.09 -36.36
N ASN A 37 14.59 -8.69 -35.12
CA ASN A 37 13.25 -8.61 -34.46
C ASN A 37 12.80 -9.84 -33.66
N ASP A 38 13.65 -10.53 -32.94
CA ASP A 38 13.21 -11.49 -31.93
C ASP A 38 12.70 -10.75 -30.69
N LEU A 39 11.39 -10.39 -30.72
CA LEU A 39 10.69 -9.80 -29.58
C LEU A 39 10.37 -10.83 -28.49
N GLY A 40 10.81 -12.08 -28.65
CA GLY A 40 10.56 -13.16 -27.70
C GLY A 40 10.67 -14.55 -28.31
N TYR A 41 10.15 -15.56 -27.60
CA TYR A 41 10.26 -16.96 -27.95
C TYR A 41 8.92 -17.68 -27.79
N THR A 42 8.58 -18.56 -28.76
CA THR A 42 7.36 -19.38 -28.69
C THR A 42 7.69 -20.87 -28.42
N ASP A 43 8.96 -21.23 -28.39
CA ASP A 43 9.44 -22.59 -28.16
C ASP A 43 9.99 -22.81 -26.74
N THR A 44 9.74 -21.87 -25.83
CA THR A 44 10.06 -21.95 -24.40
C THR A 44 8.92 -22.59 -23.61
N PRO A 45 9.17 -23.11 -22.40
CA PRO A 45 8.11 -23.59 -21.52
C PRO A 45 7.06 -22.52 -21.20
N LEU A 46 5.82 -22.95 -20.90
CA LEU A 46 4.82 -22.07 -20.33
C LEU A 46 5.26 -21.60 -18.93
N VAL A 47 4.98 -20.36 -18.62
CA VAL A 47 5.10 -19.85 -17.24
C VAL A 47 4.09 -20.59 -16.36
N PRO A 48 4.52 -21.19 -15.23
CA PRO A 48 3.61 -21.96 -14.38
C PRO A 48 2.33 -21.19 -14.01
N GLY A 49 1.17 -21.82 -14.26
CA GLY A 49 -0.13 -21.22 -13.99
C GLY A 49 -0.61 -20.16 -14.98
N GLN A 50 0.13 -19.92 -16.07
CA GLN A 50 -0.21 -18.92 -17.08
C GLN A 50 -0.36 -19.56 -18.48
N LYS A 51 -0.96 -18.82 -19.42
CA LYS A 51 -1.08 -19.22 -20.82
C LYS A 51 0.10 -18.82 -21.71
N TRP A 52 1.04 -18.06 -21.16
CA TRP A 52 2.17 -17.46 -21.87
C TRP A 52 3.42 -18.32 -21.76
N HIS A 53 4.15 -18.42 -22.85
CA HIS A 53 5.51 -18.93 -22.81
C HIS A 53 6.47 -17.98 -22.08
N VAL A 54 7.57 -18.52 -21.56
CA VAL A 54 8.65 -17.66 -21.04
C VAL A 54 9.17 -16.81 -22.20
N HIS A 55 9.12 -15.47 -22.02
CA HIS A 55 9.44 -14.50 -23.08
C HIS A 55 8.54 -14.58 -24.33
N ASP A 56 7.26 -14.87 -24.15
CA ASP A 56 6.29 -14.96 -25.23
C ASP A 56 6.11 -13.60 -25.93
N PRO A 57 6.36 -13.49 -27.25
CA PRO A 57 6.22 -12.22 -27.97
C PRO A 57 4.76 -11.78 -28.15
N ALA A 58 3.80 -12.70 -27.96
CA ALA A 58 2.37 -12.37 -28.02
C ALA A 58 1.81 -11.86 -26.69
N ARG A 59 2.62 -11.89 -25.61
CA ARG A 59 2.19 -11.35 -24.32
C ARG A 59 2.07 -9.83 -24.42
N PRO A 60 0.94 -9.24 -23.99
CA PRO A 60 0.73 -7.80 -24.04
C PRO A 60 1.86 -7.05 -23.32
N HIS A 61 2.38 -6.01 -23.98
CA HIS A 61 3.31 -5.10 -23.35
C HIS A 61 2.57 -4.18 -22.37
N PRO A 62 3.20 -3.79 -21.25
CA PRO A 62 2.60 -2.84 -20.31
C PRO A 62 2.36 -1.49 -21.00
N PRO A 63 1.26 -0.79 -20.67
CA PRO A 63 1.02 0.54 -21.18
C PRO A 63 2.12 1.50 -20.73
N LYS A 64 2.51 2.41 -21.63
CA LYS A 64 3.46 3.47 -21.29
C LYS A 64 2.80 4.53 -20.43
N VAL A 65 3.47 4.91 -19.35
CA VAL A 65 3.07 5.99 -18.45
C VAL A 65 4.23 6.95 -18.32
N THR A 66 3.97 8.25 -18.46
CA THR A 66 4.99 9.26 -18.23
C THR A 66 5.08 9.55 -16.73
N PRO A 67 6.23 9.31 -16.08
CA PRO A 67 6.41 9.68 -14.68
C PRO A 67 6.40 11.20 -14.52
N GLY A 68 6.06 11.70 -13.33
CA GLY A 68 6.20 13.11 -12.99
C GLY A 68 7.65 13.55 -12.95
N GLU A 69 7.91 14.83 -13.18
CA GLU A 69 9.27 15.39 -13.18
C GLU A 69 9.93 15.33 -11.80
N ASN A 70 9.15 15.56 -10.76
CA ASN A 70 9.56 15.38 -9.38
C ASN A 70 9.03 14.03 -8.87
N THR A 71 9.86 13.01 -8.89
CA THR A 71 9.50 11.64 -8.53
C THR A 71 8.96 11.47 -7.11
N ASN A 72 9.11 12.51 -6.26
CA ASN A 72 8.60 12.47 -4.89
C ASN A 72 7.16 12.99 -4.77
N TRP A 73 6.67 13.81 -5.71
CA TRP A 73 5.35 14.45 -5.58
C TRP A 73 4.53 14.41 -6.88
N ASP A 74 5.15 14.62 -8.04
CA ASP A 74 4.43 14.83 -9.29
C ASP A 74 3.65 13.59 -9.72
N ALA A 75 2.44 13.83 -10.20
CA ALA A 75 1.55 12.78 -10.66
C ALA A 75 2.01 12.19 -12.00
N PRO A 76 2.00 10.85 -12.16
CA PRO A 76 2.17 10.24 -13.47
C PRO A 76 1.00 10.57 -14.40
N SER A 77 1.20 10.42 -15.72
CA SER A 77 0.26 10.87 -16.75
C SER A 77 -1.13 10.21 -16.72
N ASP A 78 -1.25 9.05 -16.09
CA ASP A 78 -2.50 8.30 -15.93
C ASP A 78 -3.17 8.50 -14.57
N ALA A 79 -2.63 9.39 -13.72
CA ALA A 79 -3.20 9.68 -12.42
C ALA A 79 -4.32 10.72 -12.50
N ILE A 80 -5.28 10.60 -11.60
CA ILE A 80 -6.29 11.59 -11.30
C ILE A 80 -5.73 12.47 -10.18
N ILE A 81 -5.56 13.77 -10.45
CA ILE A 81 -5.14 14.74 -9.43
C ILE A 81 -6.37 15.08 -8.60
N LEU A 82 -6.43 14.51 -7.40
CA LEU A 82 -7.54 14.72 -6.47
C LEU A 82 -7.45 16.05 -5.72
N PHE A 83 -6.22 16.57 -5.56
CA PHE A 83 -5.99 17.88 -4.95
C PHE A 83 -4.61 18.41 -5.35
N ASP A 84 -4.55 19.66 -5.83
CA ASP A 84 -3.32 20.35 -6.24
C ASP A 84 -3.16 21.72 -5.58
N GLY A 85 -3.93 21.97 -4.52
CA GLY A 85 -3.89 23.24 -3.78
C GLY A 85 -4.86 24.31 -4.28
N LYS A 86 -5.70 24.04 -5.29
CA LYS A 86 -6.57 25.05 -5.90
C LYS A 86 -8.00 25.03 -5.40
N ASP A 87 -8.63 23.86 -5.34
CA ASP A 87 -10.05 23.73 -5.01
C ASP A 87 -10.42 22.35 -4.46
N PHE A 88 -11.69 22.18 -4.13
CA PHE A 88 -12.29 20.91 -3.71
C PHE A 88 -13.11 20.24 -4.81
N SER A 89 -12.81 20.45 -6.09
CA SER A 89 -13.62 19.96 -7.23
C SER A 89 -13.85 18.44 -7.18
N HIS A 90 -12.86 17.66 -6.70
CA HIS A 90 -12.94 16.22 -6.53
C HIS A 90 -13.50 15.77 -5.18
N TRP A 91 -13.81 16.68 -4.27
CA TRP A 91 -14.21 16.38 -2.91
C TRP A 91 -15.63 16.80 -2.59
N GLN A 92 -16.23 16.15 -1.61
CA GLN A 92 -17.52 16.51 -1.02
C GLN A 92 -17.47 16.26 0.48
N LYS A 93 -18.37 16.95 1.22
CA LYS A 93 -18.53 16.73 2.64
C LYS A 93 -19.01 15.32 2.90
N ALA A 94 -18.48 14.68 3.94
CA ALA A 94 -18.79 13.32 4.28
C ALA A 94 -18.97 13.11 5.78
N LYS A 95 -19.52 11.95 6.10
CA LYS A 95 -19.47 11.33 7.41
C LYS A 95 -19.03 9.89 7.22
N GLN A 96 -18.00 9.49 7.94
CA GLN A 96 -17.68 8.08 8.04
C GLN A 96 -18.70 7.36 8.93
N VAL A 97 -19.13 6.19 8.47
CA VAL A 97 -19.99 5.29 9.23
C VAL A 97 -19.27 3.95 9.34
N MET A 98 -18.69 3.69 10.49
CA MET A 98 -17.94 2.47 10.76
C MET A 98 -18.87 1.29 11.04
N PRO A 99 -18.64 0.13 10.50
CA PRO A 99 -17.63 -0.23 9.47
C PRO A 99 -18.17 -0.16 8.04
N THR A 100 -19.35 0.42 7.80
CA THR A 100 -20.09 0.30 6.52
C THR A 100 -19.60 1.25 5.41
N GLY A 101 -18.76 2.21 5.74
CA GLY A 101 -18.12 3.12 4.78
C GLY A 101 -18.61 4.57 4.85
N PRO A 102 -18.24 5.41 3.87
CA PRO A 102 -18.52 6.82 3.91
C PRO A 102 -19.93 7.13 3.39
N VAL A 103 -20.53 8.18 3.95
CA VAL A 103 -21.81 8.71 3.48
C VAL A 103 -21.65 10.19 3.17
N ALA A 104 -22.01 10.58 1.94
CA ALA A 104 -22.02 11.98 1.52
C ALA A 104 -22.98 12.78 2.40
N GLN A 105 -22.57 14.00 2.78
CA GLN A 105 -23.35 14.91 3.59
C GLN A 105 -23.69 16.16 2.77
N PRO A 106 -24.88 16.74 2.93
CA PRO A 106 -25.23 18.00 2.28
C PRO A 106 -24.36 19.15 2.80
N GLY A 107 -24.20 20.16 1.95
CA GLY A 107 -23.53 21.41 2.29
C GLY A 107 -22.07 21.48 1.84
N ALA A 108 -21.49 22.65 2.04
CA ALA A 108 -20.12 22.93 1.66
C ALA A 108 -19.11 22.22 2.58
N ILE A 109 -17.94 21.94 2.01
CA ILE A 109 -16.77 21.48 2.78
C ILE A 109 -16.35 22.62 3.71
N GLY A 110 -16.20 22.30 5.00
CA GLY A 110 -15.81 23.28 6.01
C GLY A 110 -14.31 23.35 6.26
N TRP A 111 -13.50 22.58 5.52
CA TRP A 111 -12.04 22.64 5.62
C TRP A 111 -11.52 23.94 5.00
N LYS A 112 -10.42 24.45 5.51
CA LYS A 112 -9.82 25.69 5.03
C LYS A 112 -8.93 25.40 3.82
N LEU A 113 -9.04 26.23 2.80
CA LEU A 113 -8.17 26.22 1.62
C LEU A 113 -7.36 27.51 1.63
N GLU A 114 -6.05 27.40 1.79
CA GLU A 114 -5.12 28.55 1.77
C GLU A 114 -3.70 28.10 1.41
N ASN A 115 -2.91 29.00 0.89
CA ASN A 115 -1.48 28.80 0.64
C ASN A 115 -1.14 27.49 -0.11
N GLY A 116 -2.06 27.03 -0.99
CA GLY A 116 -1.87 25.82 -1.78
C GLY A 116 -2.02 24.52 -0.99
N TYR A 117 -2.70 24.54 0.15
CA TYR A 117 -3.06 23.34 0.90
C TYR A 117 -4.49 23.44 1.48
N MET A 118 -5.08 22.31 1.77
CA MET A 118 -6.30 22.23 2.59
C MET A 118 -5.94 21.86 4.03
N GLU A 119 -6.62 22.47 4.99
CA GLU A 119 -6.43 22.23 6.43
C GLU A 119 -7.72 21.79 7.07
N VAL A 120 -7.65 20.75 7.89
CA VAL A 120 -8.77 20.31 8.73
C VAL A 120 -9.19 21.42 9.67
N VAL A 121 -10.48 21.79 9.63
CA VAL A 121 -11.08 22.68 10.62
C VAL A 121 -11.89 21.83 11.61
N PRO A 122 -11.54 21.85 12.91
CA PRO A 122 -12.23 21.06 13.91
C PRO A 122 -13.76 21.20 13.86
N GLY A 123 -14.48 20.08 13.94
CA GLY A 123 -15.94 20.06 13.99
C GLY A 123 -16.67 20.21 12.65
N THR A 124 -15.96 20.37 11.52
CA THR A 124 -16.62 20.56 10.21
C THR A 124 -16.95 19.26 9.48
N GLY A 125 -16.53 18.11 10.01
CA GLY A 125 -16.75 16.78 9.43
C GLY A 125 -15.68 16.36 8.44
N ASP A 126 -15.79 15.10 8.01
CA ASP A 126 -14.88 14.47 7.06
C ASP A 126 -15.15 14.94 5.65
N ILE A 127 -14.20 14.64 4.75
CA ILE A 127 -14.38 14.83 3.32
C ILE A 127 -14.11 13.52 2.57
N MET A 128 -14.81 13.28 1.47
CA MET A 128 -14.63 12.10 0.63
C MET A 128 -14.51 12.50 -0.83
N THR A 129 -13.88 11.65 -1.63
CA THR A 129 -13.84 11.86 -3.07
C THR A 129 -15.22 11.63 -3.70
N LYS A 130 -15.50 12.34 -4.79
CA LYS A 130 -16.66 12.08 -5.65
C LYS A 130 -16.44 10.82 -6.48
N GLU A 131 -15.21 10.62 -6.90
CA GLU A 131 -14.73 9.42 -7.59
C GLU A 131 -14.72 8.22 -6.62
N LYS A 132 -14.94 7.04 -7.18
CA LYS A 132 -14.85 5.77 -6.47
C LYS A 132 -13.69 4.95 -7.00
N PHE A 133 -13.06 4.19 -6.12
CA PHE A 133 -11.88 3.43 -6.40
C PHE A 133 -11.99 2.00 -5.87
N GLY A 134 -11.46 1.05 -6.65
CA GLY A 134 -11.17 -0.31 -6.24
C GLY A 134 -9.68 -0.47 -5.92
N ASP A 135 -8.97 -1.21 -6.77
CA ASP A 135 -7.53 -1.38 -6.67
C ASP A 135 -6.84 -0.08 -7.14
N ILE A 136 -6.04 0.56 -6.28
CA ILE A 136 -5.42 1.86 -6.57
C ILE A 136 -4.00 1.99 -6.04
N GLN A 137 -3.24 2.87 -6.66
CA GLN A 137 -2.09 3.56 -6.07
C GLN A 137 -2.51 4.99 -5.72
N ILE A 138 -2.15 5.44 -4.53
CA ILE A 138 -2.40 6.81 -4.08
C ILE A 138 -1.13 7.43 -3.51
N HIS A 139 -0.91 8.69 -3.81
CA HIS A 139 0.12 9.53 -3.21
C HIS A 139 -0.53 10.67 -2.45
N VAL A 140 -0.06 10.93 -1.23
CA VAL A 140 -0.60 11.97 -0.36
C VAL A 140 0.53 12.75 0.28
N VAL A 141 0.57 14.06 0.06
CA VAL A 141 1.47 14.97 0.76
C VAL A 141 0.70 15.63 1.90
N PHE A 142 1.15 15.44 3.13
CA PHE A 142 0.47 15.94 4.33
C PHE A 142 1.47 16.52 5.34
N ALA A 143 0.96 17.30 6.29
CA ALA A 143 1.75 17.76 7.43
C ALA A 143 0.88 17.81 8.69
N ASN A 144 1.44 17.34 9.80
CA ASN A 144 0.83 17.55 11.11
C ASN A 144 1.01 19.02 11.54
N PRO A 145 0.17 19.55 12.45
CA PRO A 145 0.33 20.90 12.97
C PRO A 145 1.73 21.13 13.52
N ALA A 146 2.34 22.27 13.21
CA ALA A 146 3.66 22.63 13.75
C ALA A 146 3.64 22.84 15.28
N GLU A 147 2.51 23.35 15.78
CA GLU A 147 2.29 23.48 17.22
C GLU A 147 1.85 22.14 17.79
N ILE A 148 2.64 21.59 18.70
CA ILE A 148 2.32 20.35 19.40
C ILE A 148 1.24 20.61 20.44
N ARG A 149 0.07 20.00 20.25
CA ARG A 149 -1.03 20.00 21.21
C ARG A 149 -1.51 18.59 21.47
N GLY A 150 -1.74 18.25 22.74
CA GLY A 150 -2.15 16.91 23.12
C GLY A 150 -1.00 15.88 23.14
N ASN A 151 -1.38 14.64 23.27
CA ASN A 151 -0.51 13.47 23.29
C ASN A 151 -1.22 12.27 22.67
N SER A 152 -0.48 11.22 22.38
CA SER A 152 -1.02 9.97 21.82
C SER A 152 -1.98 10.27 20.64
N GLN A 153 -3.16 9.70 20.63
CA GLN A 153 -4.16 9.86 19.55
C GLN A 153 -4.80 11.26 19.47
N ASN A 154 -4.56 12.14 20.44
CA ASN A 154 -5.04 13.53 20.40
C ASN A 154 -4.01 14.50 19.80
N ARG A 155 -2.93 13.99 19.20
CA ARG A 155 -1.84 14.81 18.69
C ARG A 155 -1.69 14.67 17.18
N GLY A 156 -2.15 15.70 16.44
CA GLY A 156 -2.00 15.75 14.98
C GLY A 156 -2.66 14.56 14.25
N ASN A 157 -3.85 14.16 14.67
CA ASN A 157 -4.56 12.98 14.20
C ASN A 157 -5.46 13.28 13.01
N SER A 158 -5.47 12.38 12.05
CA SER A 158 -6.37 12.24 10.92
C SER A 158 -6.31 10.79 10.44
N GLY A 159 -6.96 10.46 9.33
CA GLY A 159 -6.88 9.14 8.69
C GLY A 159 -7.09 9.25 7.18
N ILE A 160 -6.40 8.41 6.43
CA ILE A 160 -6.65 8.17 5.00
C ILE A 160 -7.39 6.85 4.91
N PHE A 161 -8.66 6.87 4.52
CA PHE A 161 -9.48 5.68 4.45
C PHE A 161 -9.68 5.26 3.00
N LEU A 162 -9.06 4.14 2.61
CA LEU A 162 -9.29 3.48 1.33
C LEU A 162 -10.71 2.92 1.32
N GLN A 163 -11.47 3.21 0.26
CA GLN A 163 -12.91 2.91 0.18
C GLN A 163 -13.71 3.41 1.41
N GLY A 164 -13.20 4.45 2.09
CA GLY A 164 -13.81 4.97 3.32
C GLY A 164 -13.89 3.98 4.49
N ARG A 165 -13.19 2.85 4.42
CA ARG A 165 -13.25 1.73 5.38
C ARG A 165 -11.91 1.34 5.97
N TYR A 166 -10.85 1.36 5.18
CA TYR A 166 -9.54 0.83 5.53
C TYR A 166 -8.59 1.98 5.81
N GLU A 167 -8.22 2.15 7.07
CA GLU A 167 -7.49 3.32 7.52
C GLU A 167 -5.98 3.10 7.53
N VAL A 168 -5.27 3.94 6.80
CA VAL A 168 -3.86 4.23 7.05
C VAL A 168 -3.80 5.45 7.98
N GLN A 169 -3.25 5.24 9.17
CA GLN A 169 -3.23 6.25 10.24
C GLN A 169 -2.36 7.45 9.89
N VAL A 170 -2.93 8.64 10.02
CA VAL A 170 -2.23 9.91 10.04
C VAL A 170 -2.14 10.42 11.46
N LEU A 171 -0.93 10.53 11.99
CA LEU A 171 -0.67 10.97 13.35
C LEU A 171 0.62 11.79 13.39
N ASP A 172 0.76 12.72 14.34
CA ASP A 172 2.08 13.20 14.69
C ASP A 172 2.84 12.10 15.44
N GLY A 173 3.64 11.33 14.68
CA GLY A 173 4.44 10.22 15.19
C GLY A 173 5.80 10.64 15.76
N TRP A 174 6.17 11.93 15.69
CA TRP A 174 7.46 12.42 16.16
C TRP A 174 7.53 12.46 17.68
N ASN A 175 8.30 11.55 18.29
CA ASN A 175 8.42 11.45 19.75
C ASN A 175 7.04 11.45 20.45
N ASN A 176 6.08 10.73 19.89
CA ASN A 176 4.72 10.64 20.41
C ASN A 176 4.40 9.18 20.78
N PRO A 177 4.54 8.80 22.04
CA PRO A 177 4.13 7.47 22.49
C PRO A 177 2.63 7.25 22.33
N THR A 178 2.28 6.13 21.70
CA THR A 178 0.90 5.67 21.55
C THR A 178 0.89 4.14 21.37
N TYR A 179 -0.29 3.53 21.31
CA TYR A 179 -0.37 2.09 21.00
C TYR A 179 0.13 1.83 19.57
N ALA A 180 0.80 0.68 19.39
CA ALA A 180 1.57 0.40 18.19
C ALA A 180 0.71 0.36 16.91
N ASP A 181 -0.48 -0.22 16.98
CA ASP A 181 -1.44 -0.34 15.88
C ASP A 181 -2.30 0.91 15.65
N GLY A 182 -1.97 2.02 16.31
CA GLY A 182 -2.49 3.36 16.07
C GLY A 182 -1.38 4.39 15.86
N GLN A 183 -0.14 3.95 15.69
CA GLN A 183 0.98 4.83 15.35
C GLN A 183 0.86 5.31 13.89
N ILE A 184 1.53 6.41 13.55
CA ILE A 184 1.60 6.90 12.17
C ILE A 184 1.93 5.76 11.21
N GLY A 185 1.17 5.62 10.13
CA GLY A 185 1.36 4.56 9.13
C GLY A 185 0.82 3.19 9.53
N ALA A 186 0.19 3.04 10.69
CA ALA A 186 -0.48 1.80 11.04
C ALA A 186 -1.67 1.52 10.12
N ILE A 187 -1.93 0.25 9.81
CA ILE A 187 -3.26 -0.20 9.41
C ILE A 187 -4.07 -0.25 10.71
N TYR A 188 -4.82 0.82 10.96
CA TYR A 188 -5.34 1.17 12.29
C TYR A 188 -6.13 0.04 12.94
N GLY A 189 -5.73 -0.27 14.19
CA GLY A 189 -6.35 -1.32 15.01
C GLY A 189 -6.09 -2.75 14.53
N GLN A 190 -5.20 -2.94 13.53
CA GLN A 190 -4.90 -4.25 12.96
C GLN A 190 -3.39 -4.55 12.97
N TRP A 191 -2.59 -3.71 12.31
CA TRP A 191 -1.17 -3.95 12.14
C TRP A 191 -0.33 -2.71 12.47
N PRO A 192 0.62 -2.81 13.40
CA PRO A 192 1.58 -1.74 13.61
C PRO A 192 2.50 -1.58 12.39
N PRO A 193 3.01 -0.38 12.12
CA PRO A 193 3.98 -0.18 11.06
C PRO A 193 5.32 -0.85 11.40
N LEU A 194 6.07 -1.26 10.36
CA LEU A 194 7.40 -1.84 10.52
C LEU A 194 8.42 -0.84 11.09
N GLN A 195 8.24 0.45 10.79
CA GLN A 195 9.17 1.53 11.16
C GLN A 195 8.37 2.78 11.55
N ASN A 196 9.04 3.78 12.11
CA ASN A 196 8.49 5.11 12.33
C ASN A 196 9.43 6.19 11.75
N PRO A 197 9.35 6.50 10.45
CA PRO A 197 10.14 7.55 9.80
C PRO A 197 9.44 8.92 9.82
N ALA A 198 8.62 9.21 10.83
CA ALA A 198 7.92 10.48 10.95
C ALA A 198 8.89 11.66 10.99
N ARG A 199 8.56 12.71 10.24
CA ARG A 199 9.25 14.00 10.32
C ARG A 199 8.68 14.83 11.48
N LYS A 200 9.40 15.90 11.83
CA LYS A 200 8.95 16.81 12.88
C LYS A 200 7.59 17.45 12.55
N PRO A 201 6.77 17.77 13.57
CA PRO A 201 5.55 18.53 13.37
C PRO A 201 5.78 19.79 12.52
N GLY A 202 4.89 20.04 11.59
CA GLY A 202 4.98 21.15 10.64
C GLY A 202 5.72 20.83 9.34
N GLU A 203 6.57 19.80 9.30
CA GLU A 203 7.24 19.37 8.07
C GLU A 203 6.28 18.55 7.19
N TRP A 204 6.42 18.72 5.86
CA TRP A 204 5.67 17.94 4.89
C TRP A 204 6.20 16.52 4.82
N GLN A 205 5.28 15.58 4.79
CA GLN A 205 5.51 14.13 4.73
C GLN A 205 4.73 13.55 3.55
N THR A 206 5.14 12.38 3.08
CA THR A 206 4.48 11.70 1.98
C THR A 206 4.06 10.30 2.37
N TYR A 207 2.84 9.93 2.00
CA TYR A 207 2.43 8.55 1.87
C TYR A 207 2.39 8.15 0.40
N ASP A 208 2.93 6.98 0.09
CA ASP A 208 2.68 6.22 -1.11
C ASP A 208 2.02 4.90 -0.71
N ILE A 209 0.78 4.69 -1.16
CA ILE A 209 -0.04 3.56 -0.76
C ILE A 209 -0.49 2.80 -2.00
N VAL A 210 -0.30 1.49 -2.01
CA VAL A 210 -0.92 0.58 -2.97
C VAL A 210 -1.99 -0.20 -2.20
N PHE A 211 -3.22 -0.13 -2.67
CA PHE A 211 -4.36 -0.81 -2.09
C PHE A 211 -5.00 -1.74 -3.11
N GLU A 212 -5.19 -2.98 -2.73
CA GLU A 212 -5.99 -3.97 -3.47
C GLU A 212 -7.29 -4.19 -2.71
N ALA A 213 -8.41 -3.89 -3.35
CA ALA A 213 -9.73 -4.03 -2.75
C ALA A 213 -10.09 -5.51 -2.50
N PRO A 214 -10.87 -5.82 -1.46
CA PRO A 214 -11.30 -7.18 -1.22
C PRO A 214 -12.25 -7.65 -2.33
N LYS A 215 -12.21 -8.93 -2.62
CA LYS A 215 -13.21 -9.57 -3.49
C LYS A 215 -14.24 -10.27 -2.60
N MET A 216 -15.49 -9.86 -2.73
CA MET A 216 -16.60 -10.33 -1.89
C MET A 216 -17.64 -11.07 -2.71
N ASP A 217 -18.28 -12.04 -2.08
CA ASP A 217 -19.53 -12.68 -2.53
C ASP A 217 -20.53 -12.59 -1.35
N GLY A 218 -21.35 -11.55 -1.37
CA GLY A 218 -22.12 -11.14 -0.19
C GLY A 218 -21.18 -10.83 0.98
N ASP A 219 -21.40 -11.48 2.12
CA ASP A 219 -20.55 -11.37 3.31
C ASP A 219 -19.30 -12.29 3.27
N LYS A 220 -19.20 -13.16 2.26
CA LYS A 220 -18.07 -14.08 2.12
C LYS A 220 -16.89 -13.39 1.47
N VAL A 221 -15.75 -13.45 2.13
CA VAL A 221 -14.46 -12.97 1.59
C VAL A 221 -13.92 -14.03 0.63
N LEU A 222 -13.76 -13.68 -0.64
CA LEU A 222 -13.08 -14.50 -1.64
C LEU A 222 -11.59 -14.19 -1.68
N LYS A 223 -11.23 -12.91 -1.51
CA LYS A 223 -9.87 -12.40 -1.38
C LYS A 223 -9.89 -11.24 -0.38
N PRO A 224 -9.05 -11.21 0.65
CA PRO A 224 -8.96 -10.05 1.55
C PRO A 224 -8.41 -8.83 0.80
N ALA A 225 -8.58 -7.64 1.38
CA ALA A 225 -7.86 -6.46 0.95
C ALA A 225 -6.37 -6.56 1.33
N TYR A 226 -5.51 -5.89 0.56
CA TYR A 226 -4.07 -5.79 0.84
C TYR A 226 -3.61 -4.34 0.75
N GLU A 227 -2.63 -4.00 1.58
CA GLU A 227 -1.96 -2.71 1.53
C GLU A 227 -0.44 -2.86 1.50
N THR A 228 0.19 -2.06 0.62
CA THR A 228 1.61 -1.73 0.68
C THR A 228 1.70 -0.23 0.95
N VAL A 229 2.38 0.15 2.01
CA VAL A 229 2.44 1.54 2.49
C VAL A 229 3.89 1.97 2.64
N PHE A 230 4.23 3.12 2.06
CA PHE A 230 5.49 3.82 2.33
C PHE A 230 5.18 5.17 2.98
N LEU A 231 5.94 5.52 4.00
CA LEU A 231 5.96 6.86 4.60
C LEU A 231 7.34 7.47 4.38
N ASN A 232 7.40 8.62 3.74
CA ASN A 232 8.68 9.30 3.43
C ASN A 232 9.69 8.39 2.70
N GLY A 233 9.20 7.51 1.82
CA GLY A 233 10.00 6.52 1.09
C GLY A 233 10.43 5.30 1.90
N VAL A 234 10.05 5.19 3.17
CA VAL A 234 10.34 4.03 4.03
C VAL A 234 9.15 3.07 4.06
N LEU A 235 9.41 1.79 3.83
CA LEU A 235 8.39 0.74 3.81
C LEU A 235 7.79 0.54 5.20
N MET A 236 6.47 0.72 5.30
CA MET A 236 5.67 0.55 6.53
C MET A 236 4.94 -0.79 6.54
N HIS A 237 4.35 -1.16 5.43
CA HIS A 237 3.67 -2.43 5.20
C HIS A 237 4.00 -2.96 3.81
N ASN A 238 4.28 -4.25 3.70
CA ASN A 238 4.59 -4.92 2.43
C ASN A 238 3.48 -5.93 2.11
N HIS A 239 2.57 -5.56 1.22
CA HIS A 239 1.45 -6.39 0.76
C HIS A 239 0.75 -7.09 1.93
N LYS A 240 0.40 -6.28 2.95
CA LYS A 240 -0.18 -6.80 4.19
C LYS A 240 -1.67 -7.01 4.03
N ASP A 241 -2.13 -8.23 4.34
CA ASP A 241 -3.55 -8.57 4.36
C ASP A 241 -4.28 -7.82 5.48
N LEU A 242 -5.46 -7.29 5.15
CA LEU A 242 -6.33 -6.63 6.09
C LEU A 242 -7.36 -7.62 6.64
N LEU A 243 -7.72 -7.46 7.91
CA LEU A 243 -8.66 -8.33 8.61
C LEU A 243 -10.12 -7.91 8.41
N GLY A 244 -10.35 -6.76 7.78
CA GLY A 244 -11.64 -6.15 7.51
C GLY A 244 -11.58 -4.62 7.64
N PRO A 245 -12.72 -3.92 7.49
CA PRO A 245 -12.83 -2.48 7.75
C PRO A 245 -12.31 -2.10 9.13
N THR A 246 -11.67 -0.93 9.21
CA THR A 246 -11.19 -0.35 10.48
C THR A 246 -12.35 -0.13 11.44
N VAL A 247 -12.17 -0.53 12.69
CA VAL A 247 -13.12 -0.29 13.79
C VAL A 247 -12.34 0.11 15.04
N HIS A 248 -12.73 1.22 15.68
CA HIS A 248 -12.11 1.64 16.92
C HIS A 248 -12.46 0.69 18.07
N ARG A 249 -11.47 0.18 18.79
CA ARG A 249 -11.58 -0.70 19.97
C ARG A 249 -12.37 -1.99 19.75
N ALA A 250 -12.42 -2.47 18.52
CA ALA A 250 -13.04 -3.75 18.17
C ALA A 250 -12.19 -4.49 17.14
N ALA A 251 -12.36 -5.79 17.06
CA ALA A 251 -11.73 -6.59 16.01
C ALA A 251 -12.38 -6.28 14.66
N ALA A 252 -11.55 -6.08 13.64
CA ALA A 252 -12.00 -5.92 12.28
C ALA A 252 -12.69 -7.20 11.78
N LYS A 253 -13.75 -7.03 10.99
CA LYS A 253 -14.49 -8.13 10.37
C LYS A 253 -15.06 -7.65 9.04
N TYR A 254 -14.84 -8.42 7.98
CA TYR A 254 -15.44 -8.14 6.68
C TYR A 254 -16.97 -8.20 6.74
N LEU A 255 -17.59 -7.29 6.02
CA LEU A 255 -19.01 -7.22 5.74
C LEU A 255 -19.17 -7.04 4.23
N ALA A 256 -20.36 -7.34 3.68
CA ALA A 256 -20.67 -7.02 2.30
C ALA A 256 -20.38 -5.54 2.02
N GLN A 257 -19.68 -5.30 0.92
CA GLN A 257 -19.30 -3.95 0.49
C GLN A 257 -19.22 -3.87 -1.03
N PRO A 258 -19.34 -2.67 -1.62
CA PRO A 258 -19.15 -2.50 -3.05
C PRO A 258 -17.68 -2.76 -3.45
N ALA A 259 -17.48 -3.13 -4.72
CA ALA A 259 -16.14 -3.34 -5.28
C ALA A 259 -15.31 -2.04 -5.30
N GLU A 260 -15.98 -0.90 -5.46
CA GLU A 260 -15.37 0.43 -5.49
C GLU A 260 -16.12 1.36 -4.55
N ASP A 261 -15.39 2.21 -3.84
CA ASP A 261 -15.98 3.28 -3.03
C ASP A 261 -15.02 4.46 -2.90
N SER A 262 -15.50 5.56 -2.30
CA SER A 262 -14.75 6.80 -2.18
C SER A 262 -13.58 6.68 -1.20
N LEU A 263 -12.51 7.41 -1.48
CA LEU A 263 -11.51 7.72 -0.45
C LEU A 263 -12.11 8.71 0.54
N LEU A 264 -11.69 8.62 1.82
CA LEU A 264 -12.10 9.58 2.83
C LEU A 264 -10.89 10.09 3.60
N LEU A 265 -10.88 11.39 3.86
CA LEU A 265 -9.96 12.03 4.80
C LEU A 265 -10.72 12.43 6.06
N GLN A 266 -10.20 11.97 7.19
CA GLN A 266 -10.85 12.13 8.49
C GLN A 266 -10.58 13.50 9.11
N ASN A 267 -11.62 14.09 9.68
CA ASN A 267 -11.54 15.22 10.61
C ASN A 267 -11.52 14.71 12.04
N HIS A 268 -10.32 14.48 12.58
CA HIS A 268 -10.16 14.10 14.00
C HIS A 268 -9.95 15.31 14.92
N ASN A 269 -10.53 16.45 14.58
CA ASN A 269 -10.45 17.72 15.35
C ASN A 269 -9.03 18.27 15.54
N THR A 270 -8.09 17.88 14.71
CA THR A 270 -6.72 18.42 14.68
C THR A 270 -6.42 19.01 13.30
N ARG A 271 -5.60 20.06 13.23
CA ARG A 271 -5.36 20.86 12.03
C ARG A 271 -4.31 20.21 11.12
N VAL A 272 -4.55 18.96 10.73
CA VAL A 272 -3.72 18.31 9.71
C VAL A 272 -3.92 19.00 8.37
N ARG A 273 -2.84 19.16 7.62
CA ARG A 273 -2.83 19.81 6.30
C ARG A 273 -2.50 18.81 5.22
N TYR A 274 -3.14 18.97 4.06
CA TYR A 274 -2.89 18.17 2.86
C TYR A 274 -2.59 19.12 1.70
N LYS A 275 -1.50 18.84 0.95
CA LYS A 275 -1.00 19.76 -0.08
C LYS A 275 -1.18 19.23 -1.49
N TYR A 276 -0.93 17.94 -1.70
CA TYR A 276 -1.00 17.32 -3.00
C TYR A 276 -1.46 15.88 -2.87
N ILE A 277 -2.47 15.51 -3.65
CA ILE A 277 -3.05 14.17 -3.63
C ILE A 277 -3.36 13.74 -5.04
N TRP A 278 -2.83 12.59 -5.46
CA TRP A 278 -3.24 11.94 -6.68
C TRP A 278 -3.50 10.46 -6.47
N ALA A 279 -4.35 9.88 -7.30
CA ALA A 279 -4.64 8.46 -7.30
C ALA A 279 -4.67 7.95 -8.74
N ARG A 280 -4.32 6.68 -8.94
CA ARG A 280 -4.45 6.00 -10.22
C ARG A 280 -4.98 4.60 -10.01
N HIS A 281 -5.80 4.11 -10.94
CA HIS A 281 -6.26 2.73 -10.92
C HIS A 281 -5.10 1.78 -11.20
N LEU A 282 -5.06 0.66 -10.48
CA LEU A 282 -4.11 -0.40 -10.80
C LEU A 282 -4.63 -1.17 -12.03
N GLY A 283 -3.76 -1.35 -13.01
CA GLY A 283 -4.02 -2.21 -14.14
C GLY A 283 -3.83 -3.68 -13.80
N ALA A 284 -4.49 -4.56 -14.53
CA ALA A 284 -4.15 -5.98 -14.51
C ALA A 284 -2.89 -6.23 -15.33
N TYR A 285 -2.14 -7.27 -14.96
CA TYR A 285 -1.06 -7.77 -15.81
C TYR A 285 -1.62 -8.20 -17.17
N ASP A 286 -0.81 -8.06 -18.21
CA ASP A 286 -1.18 -8.41 -19.59
C ASP A 286 -2.35 -7.59 -20.17
N THR A 287 -2.56 -6.38 -19.64
CA THR A 287 -3.51 -5.42 -20.21
C THR A 287 -2.90 -4.78 -21.46
N PRO A 288 -3.55 -4.83 -22.63
CA PRO A 288 -3.06 -4.18 -23.83
C PRO A 288 -2.95 -2.66 -23.64
N GLU A 289 -1.97 -2.04 -24.29
CA GLU A 289 -1.89 -0.58 -24.39
C GLU A 289 -3.20 -0.05 -25.06
N LYS A 290 -3.85 0.93 -24.43
CA LYS A 290 -4.97 1.62 -25.05
C LYS A 290 -4.46 2.39 -26.26
N LYS A 291 -4.98 2.07 -27.46
CA LYS A 291 -4.65 2.74 -28.71
C LYS A 291 -5.23 4.15 -28.74
#